data_c5ede8a05173f0b12a2a1c319fb6a855
#
_entry.id   c5ede8a05173f0b12a2a1c319fb6a855
#
_cell.length_a   1.000
_cell.length_b   1.000
_cell.length_c   1.000
_cell.angle_alpha   90.00
_cell.angle_beta   90.00
_cell.angle_gamma   90.00
#
_symmetry.space_group_name_H-M   'P 1'
#
loop_
_entity.id
_entity.type
_entity.pdbx_description
1 polymer ?
#
loop_
_entity_poly.entity_id
_entity_poly.type
_entity_poly.pdbx_seq_one_letter_code
_entity_poly.pdbx_strand_id
1 'polypeptide(L)'
;LLLLFIPLVSFGQSKVAELNSFIDSGTQLHLNDSLLKQDFDLFTKIVCEVSPNINLKEKRDLYSYYNKRSKELSGKTMTVLGFFKFLIDNQVDVKLDEHASIDLSEEVMKEIFTDKKILFPVPIIILNDKLIVNHEDVQIPFGSVISEINGTKVAVILDEMLKEKNTLELRKTERSFDVFYLIKYGTPNTFNLTYSLPNTILNKTIEINPVDITTRNNIYKKFVYPFNRAQLKNHINTEYFVDSDSFYIQLNSFEWNEQVENIYKAFDNKFKSIFKTIKKQKPKNLIIDLRYNRGGKVVIPALFYSYISQVDFNEYISIRIPDFDLPAKNNILSIDNKNVTLENIENFLTDIQKPFIKKNNYYQHVFINNIKKEKKKKRFNGKVFLLVGGETFSAAAYYTAIFKSNKRGKIIGEQVGGSHHNITAGNNIVYELPNSKIKLSMPIGVFKFSKDIEINLPEQNINPDILVTDGLKYSSFLKKEDWYLKAVFDIINKKNSTRQ
;
A
#
# COMPACT_ATOMS: atom_id res chain seq x y z
N LEU A 1 -0.90 15.30 -8.51
CA LEU A 1 -0.85 16.29 -7.43
C LEU A 1 -1.25 15.72 -6.06
N LEU A 2 -2.00 14.67 -6.01
CA LEU A 2 -2.48 14.01 -4.78
C LEU A 2 -2.11 12.53 -4.75
N LEU A 3 -0.84 12.23 -4.86
CA LEU A 3 -0.29 10.85 -4.91
C LEU A 3 -0.24 10.14 -3.55
N LEU A 4 -1.04 10.54 -2.56
CA LEU A 4 -0.89 10.06 -1.19
C LEU A 4 -1.93 9.04 -0.74
N PHE A 5 -3.07 8.96 -1.39
CA PHE A 5 -4.17 8.08 -1.01
C PHE A 5 -4.79 7.29 -2.15
N ILE A 6 -4.29 7.43 -3.37
CA ILE A 6 -4.95 6.83 -4.53
C ILE A 6 -4.10 5.66 -5.03
N PRO A 7 -4.64 4.45 -5.15
CA PRO A 7 -4.16 3.53 -6.16
C PRO A 7 -4.25 4.29 -7.49
N LEU A 8 -3.19 4.25 -8.31
CA LEU A 8 -3.09 4.93 -9.60
C LEU A 8 -4.38 4.76 -10.43
N VAL A 9 -5.28 5.73 -10.35
CA VAL A 9 -6.49 5.79 -11.15
C VAL A 9 -6.33 6.94 -12.12
N SER A 10 -6.34 6.65 -13.41
CA SER A 10 -6.41 7.64 -14.47
C SER A 10 -7.84 8.18 -14.54
N PHE A 11 -8.02 9.48 -14.29
CA PHE A 11 -9.34 10.13 -14.35
C PHE A 11 -9.70 10.58 -15.76
N GLY A 12 -10.89 10.20 -16.20
CA GLY A 12 -11.53 10.72 -17.41
C GLY A 12 -12.15 12.12 -17.18
N GLN A 13 -11.96 13.02 -18.14
CA GLN A 13 -12.33 14.43 -18.10
C GLN A 13 -13.83 14.70 -18.45
N SER A 14 -14.82 14.19 -17.74
CA SER A 14 -16.18 14.61 -18.08
C SER A 14 -17.16 14.57 -16.90
N LYS A 15 -17.14 15.58 -16.05
CA LYS A 15 -18.28 16.03 -15.21
C LYS A 15 -17.92 17.27 -14.37
N VAL A 16 -17.07 18.15 -14.88
CA VAL A 16 -16.66 19.38 -14.18
C VAL A 16 -17.75 20.47 -14.18
N ALA A 17 -18.75 20.38 -15.07
CA ALA A 17 -19.70 21.48 -15.27
C ALA A 17 -20.88 21.54 -14.27
N GLU A 18 -21.30 20.40 -13.67
CA GLU A 18 -22.45 20.42 -12.75
C GLU A 18 -22.08 20.68 -11.28
N LEU A 19 -20.81 20.50 -10.90
CA LEU A 19 -20.33 20.73 -9.54
C LEU A 19 -19.93 22.19 -9.25
N ASN A 20 -19.69 23.00 -10.27
CA ASN A 20 -19.29 24.40 -10.07
C ASN A 20 -20.37 25.27 -9.40
N SER A 21 -21.64 24.85 -9.38
CA SER A 21 -22.71 25.55 -8.66
C SER A 21 -22.74 25.30 -7.15
N PHE A 22 -22.01 24.30 -6.63
CA PHE A 22 -21.95 23.98 -5.21
C PHE A 22 -20.72 24.58 -4.49
N ILE A 23 -19.73 25.07 -5.22
CA ILE A 23 -18.41 25.47 -4.66
C ILE A 23 -18.36 26.97 -4.31
N ASP A 24 -19.35 27.78 -4.70
CA ASP A 24 -19.32 29.25 -4.60
C ASP A 24 -19.70 29.83 -3.23
N SER A 25 -19.95 28.99 -2.22
CA SER A 25 -20.13 29.47 -0.85
C SER A 25 -19.06 28.84 0.06
N GLY A 26 -18.07 29.62 0.47
CA GLY A 26 -16.95 29.22 1.33
C GLY A 26 -17.29 28.63 2.71
N THR A 27 -18.20 27.68 2.76
CA THR A 27 -18.67 26.95 3.95
C THR A 27 -18.33 25.48 3.77
N GLN A 28 -17.48 24.94 4.66
CA GLN A 28 -17.32 23.49 4.80
C GLN A 28 -18.70 22.82 4.78
N LEU A 29 -18.91 21.87 3.86
CA LEU A 29 -20.16 21.14 3.76
C LEU A 29 -20.47 20.46 5.09
N HIS A 30 -21.51 20.96 5.77
CA HIS A 30 -22.01 20.40 7.03
C HIS A 30 -23.16 19.45 6.72
N LEU A 31 -23.03 18.21 7.18
CA LEU A 31 -24.06 17.19 7.08
C LEU A 31 -24.84 17.15 8.40
N ASN A 32 -26.16 17.31 8.35
CA ASN A 32 -27.04 17.10 9.50
C ASN A 32 -27.23 15.60 9.78
N ASP A 33 -27.89 15.25 10.86
CA ASP A 33 -28.09 13.88 11.32
C ASP A 33 -28.81 12.99 10.30
N SER A 34 -29.76 13.52 9.53
CA SER A 34 -30.47 12.77 8.50
C SER A 34 -29.53 12.36 7.37
N LEU A 35 -28.71 13.30 6.85
CA LEU A 35 -27.75 13.06 5.80
C LEU A 35 -26.61 12.12 6.26
N LEU A 36 -26.11 12.32 7.50
CA LEU A 36 -25.11 11.46 8.13
C LEU A 36 -25.60 10.02 8.24
N LYS A 37 -26.85 9.80 8.69
CA LYS A 37 -27.44 8.47 8.80
C LYS A 37 -27.63 7.83 7.43
N GLN A 38 -28.11 8.57 6.45
CA GLN A 38 -28.30 8.05 5.09
C GLN A 38 -26.97 7.52 4.51
N ASP A 39 -25.90 8.30 4.65
CA ASP A 39 -24.57 7.87 4.19
C ASP A 39 -24.04 6.70 5.01
N PHE A 40 -24.26 6.70 6.34
CA PHE A 40 -23.79 5.64 7.21
C PHE A 40 -24.54 4.30 6.98
N ASP A 41 -25.83 4.35 6.71
CA ASP A 41 -26.64 3.18 6.39
C ASP A 41 -26.21 2.56 5.06
N LEU A 42 -25.88 3.41 4.06
CA LEU A 42 -25.32 2.98 2.80
C LEU A 42 -23.91 2.37 2.98
N PHE A 43 -23.05 3.04 3.75
CA PHE A 43 -21.73 2.51 4.13
C PHE A 43 -21.85 1.13 4.77
N THR A 44 -22.74 0.99 5.75
CA THR A 44 -23.01 -0.28 6.45
C THR A 44 -23.41 -1.38 5.46
N LYS A 45 -24.35 -1.06 4.57
CA LYS A 45 -24.83 -2.00 3.56
C LYS A 45 -23.69 -2.45 2.65
N ILE A 46 -22.90 -1.52 2.12
CA ILE A 46 -21.76 -1.82 1.23
C ILE A 46 -20.77 -2.72 1.95
N VAL A 47 -20.29 -2.33 3.14
CA VAL A 47 -19.28 -3.09 3.89
C VAL A 47 -19.78 -4.50 4.22
N CYS A 48 -21.04 -4.64 4.67
CA CYS A 48 -21.59 -5.94 5.06
C CYS A 48 -21.91 -6.85 3.87
N GLU A 49 -22.26 -6.31 2.71
CA GLU A 49 -22.75 -7.11 1.59
C GLU A 49 -21.71 -7.35 0.49
N VAL A 50 -20.74 -6.43 0.32
CA VAL A 50 -19.74 -6.51 -0.75
C VAL A 50 -18.48 -7.24 -0.31
N SER A 51 -18.10 -7.17 0.98
CA SER A 51 -16.88 -7.82 1.47
C SER A 51 -16.87 -9.33 1.24
N PRO A 52 -15.94 -9.87 0.44
CA PRO A 52 -16.04 -11.27 -0.03
C PRO A 52 -15.61 -12.31 1.01
N ASN A 53 -14.98 -11.90 2.12
CA ASN A 53 -14.48 -12.79 3.18
C ASN A 53 -15.41 -12.88 4.39
N ILE A 54 -16.57 -12.23 4.37
CA ILE A 54 -17.50 -12.19 5.50
C ILE A 54 -18.50 -13.34 5.39
N ASN A 55 -18.57 -14.18 6.42
CA ASN A 55 -19.59 -15.22 6.51
C ASN A 55 -20.92 -14.66 7.08
N LEU A 56 -22.01 -15.45 7.00
CA LEU A 56 -23.35 -15.03 7.43
C LEU A 56 -23.43 -14.63 8.90
N LYS A 57 -22.63 -15.22 9.79
CA LYS A 57 -22.61 -14.86 11.20
C LYS A 57 -21.91 -13.52 11.38
N GLU A 58 -20.72 -13.38 10.83
CA GLU A 58 -19.96 -12.13 10.84
C GLU A 58 -20.77 -10.97 10.26
N LYS A 59 -21.51 -11.22 9.17
CA LYS A 59 -22.41 -10.24 8.56
C LYS A 59 -23.47 -9.73 9.54
N ARG A 60 -24.11 -10.63 10.30
CA ARG A 60 -25.12 -10.24 11.32
C ARG A 60 -24.50 -9.46 12.46
N ASP A 61 -23.34 -9.90 12.93
CA ASP A 61 -22.63 -9.24 14.03
C ASP A 61 -22.23 -7.81 13.63
N LEU A 62 -21.81 -7.61 12.38
CA LEU A 62 -21.47 -6.32 11.82
C LEU A 62 -22.68 -5.39 11.69
N TYR A 63 -23.79 -5.88 11.13
CA TYR A 63 -25.02 -5.08 11.09
C TYR A 63 -25.43 -4.65 12.49
N SER A 64 -25.34 -5.54 13.49
CA SER A 64 -25.65 -5.21 14.88
C SER A 64 -24.71 -4.13 15.42
N TYR A 65 -23.42 -4.22 15.14
CA TYR A 65 -22.43 -3.23 15.52
C TYR A 65 -22.71 -1.87 14.88
N TYR A 66 -22.87 -1.81 13.56
CA TYR A 66 -23.10 -0.56 12.85
C TYR A 66 -24.46 0.08 13.21
N ASN A 67 -25.50 -0.70 13.43
CA ASN A 67 -26.78 -0.18 13.91
C ASN A 67 -26.66 0.51 15.29
N LYS A 68 -25.76 0.05 16.13
CA LYS A 68 -25.43 0.72 17.38
C LYS A 68 -24.75 2.07 17.13
N ARG A 69 -23.78 2.11 16.19
CA ARG A 69 -23.03 3.32 15.83
C ARG A 69 -23.87 4.35 15.12
N SER A 70 -24.81 3.95 14.28
CA SER A 70 -25.77 4.85 13.62
C SER A 70 -26.55 5.72 14.63
N LYS A 71 -26.85 5.19 15.82
CA LYS A 71 -27.53 5.96 16.89
C LYS A 71 -26.69 7.13 17.41
N GLU A 72 -25.38 7.05 17.32
CA GLU A 72 -24.46 8.11 17.77
C GLU A 72 -24.51 9.34 16.85
N LEU A 73 -25.08 9.22 15.65
CA LEU A 73 -25.24 10.30 14.69
C LEU A 73 -26.52 11.13 14.94
N SER A 74 -27.43 10.64 15.80
CA SER A 74 -28.69 11.34 16.09
C SER A 74 -28.47 12.72 16.70
N GLY A 75 -29.10 13.74 16.13
CA GLY A 75 -28.99 15.14 16.56
C GLY A 75 -27.61 15.76 16.30
N LYS A 76 -26.72 15.09 15.58
CA LYS A 76 -25.39 15.63 15.27
C LYS A 76 -25.35 16.33 13.92
N THR A 77 -24.51 17.35 13.83
CA THR A 77 -24.06 17.95 12.58
C THR A 77 -22.55 17.83 12.52
N MET A 78 -22.02 17.35 11.41
CA MET A 78 -20.58 17.15 11.23
C MET A 78 -20.12 17.74 9.90
N THR A 79 -18.87 18.21 9.85
CA THR A 79 -18.19 18.44 8.56
C THR A 79 -17.93 17.11 7.86
N VAL A 80 -17.70 17.11 6.54
CA VAL A 80 -17.33 15.89 5.81
C VAL A 80 -16.07 15.25 6.38
N LEU A 81 -15.06 16.04 6.79
CA LEU A 81 -13.85 15.53 7.44
C LEU A 81 -14.16 14.87 8.80
N GLY A 82 -15.06 15.46 9.58
CA GLY A 82 -15.51 14.87 10.84
C GLY A 82 -16.26 13.56 10.66
N PHE A 83 -17.08 13.46 9.61
CA PHE A 83 -17.77 12.22 9.27
C PHE A 83 -16.81 11.17 8.70
N PHE A 84 -15.84 11.57 7.87
CA PHE A 84 -14.76 10.69 7.41
C PHE A 84 -13.97 10.09 8.57
N LYS A 85 -13.60 10.92 9.55
CA LYS A 85 -12.98 10.44 10.79
C LYS A 85 -13.89 9.46 11.53
N PHE A 86 -15.19 9.77 11.66
CA PHE A 86 -16.15 8.86 12.30
C PHE A 86 -16.21 7.50 11.60
N LEU A 87 -16.19 7.45 10.26
CA LEU A 87 -16.15 6.20 9.50
C LEU A 87 -14.87 5.41 9.78
N ILE A 88 -13.70 6.07 9.76
CA ILE A 88 -12.41 5.42 10.03
C ILE A 88 -12.33 4.90 11.47
N ASP A 89 -12.75 5.69 12.45
CA ASP A 89 -12.69 5.31 13.86
C ASP A 89 -13.64 4.15 14.18
N ASN A 90 -14.74 4.02 13.43
CA ASN A 90 -15.74 2.97 13.57
C ASN A 90 -15.62 1.86 12.52
N GLN A 91 -14.62 1.92 11.66
CA GLN A 91 -14.29 0.80 10.79
C GLN A 91 -13.87 -0.38 11.68
N VAL A 92 -14.76 -1.37 11.79
CA VAL A 92 -14.41 -2.63 12.45
C VAL A 92 -13.35 -3.30 11.61
N ASP A 93 -12.37 -3.92 12.25
CA ASP A 93 -11.44 -4.87 11.62
C ASP A 93 -12.18 -6.11 11.11
N VAL A 94 -13.16 -5.84 10.28
CA VAL A 94 -13.73 -6.85 9.45
C VAL A 94 -12.72 -7.07 8.40
N LYS A 95 -11.72 -7.87 8.62
CA LYS A 95 -10.89 -8.45 7.55
C LYS A 95 -11.11 -7.76 6.18
N LEU A 96 -11.32 -6.43 6.22
CA LEU A 96 -11.16 -5.57 5.08
C LEU A 96 -9.68 -5.66 4.84
N ASP A 97 -9.32 -6.60 4.00
CA ASP A 97 -8.00 -6.71 3.45
C ASP A 97 -7.57 -5.30 3.02
N GLU A 98 -6.30 -5.06 3.11
CA GLU A 98 -5.61 -3.82 2.77
C GLU A 98 -5.87 -3.31 1.34
N HIS A 99 -6.65 -4.03 0.53
CA HIS A 99 -7.13 -3.62 -0.78
C HIS A 99 -8.46 -2.84 -0.73
N ALA A 100 -9.17 -2.88 0.39
CA ALA A 100 -10.31 -1.99 0.61
C ALA A 100 -9.85 -0.64 1.14
N SER A 101 -10.51 0.45 0.75
CA SER A 101 -10.20 1.78 1.25
C SER A 101 -11.45 2.64 1.40
N ILE A 102 -11.33 3.63 2.31
CA ILE A 102 -12.26 4.74 2.45
C ILE A 102 -11.47 6.00 2.09
N ASP A 103 -11.93 6.75 1.11
CA ASP A 103 -11.20 7.89 0.57
C ASP A 103 -12.10 9.12 0.46
N LEU A 104 -11.53 10.30 0.69
CA LEU A 104 -12.20 11.57 0.37
C LEU A 104 -12.21 11.78 -1.16
N SER A 105 -13.28 12.36 -1.70
CA SER A 105 -13.31 12.75 -3.11
C SER A 105 -12.28 13.84 -3.40
N GLU A 106 -11.89 14.00 -4.69
CA GLU A 106 -10.94 15.05 -5.06
C GLU A 106 -11.48 16.45 -4.75
N GLU A 107 -12.78 16.65 -4.93
CA GLU A 107 -13.46 17.92 -4.64
C GLU A 107 -13.36 18.24 -3.15
N VAL A 108 -13.70 17.30 -2.30
CA VAL A 108 -13.60 17.44 -0.84
C VAL A 108 -12.15 17.66 -0.41
N MET A 109 -11.21 16.94 -1.02
CA MET A 109 -9.77 17.13 -0.74
C MET A 109 -9.31 18.55 -1.14
N LYS A 110 -9.75 19.08 -2.29
CA LYS A 110 -9.44 20.44 -2.69
C LYS A 110 -10.01 21.44 -1.68
N GLU A 111 -11.27 21.31 -1.28
CA GLU A 111 -11.89 22.19 -0.31
C GLU A 111 -11.17 22.21 1.05
N ILE A 112 -10.75 21.02 1.52
CA ILE A 112 -10.06 20.91 2.81
C ILE A 112 -8.65 21.50 2.76
N PHE A 113 -7.90 21.28 1.67
CA PHE A 113 -6.45 21.53 1.65
C PHE A 113 -6.03 22.76 0.85
N THR A 114 -6.88 23.31 -0.06
CA THR A 114 -6.49 24.47 -0.87
C THR A 114 -6.36 25.70 0.00
N ASP A 115 -5.24 26.39 -0.11
CA ASP A 115 -4.90 27.66 0.56
C ASP A 115 -4.98 27.66 2.09
N LYS A 116 -5.13 26.48 2.72
CA LYS A 116 -5.20 26.35 4.17
C LYS A 116 -3.88 25.82 4.72
N LYS A 117 -3.31 26.53 5.70
CA LYS A 117 -2.13 26.11 6.46
C LYS A 117 -2.57 25.20 7.60
N ILE A 118 -2.70 23.92 7.34
CA ILE A 118 -3.28 22.94 8.27
C ILE A 118 -2.42 21.68 8.47
N LEU A 119 -1.34 21.51 7.71
CA LEU A 119 -0.57 20.29 7.70
C LEU A 119 0.68 20.39 8.57
N PHE A 120 1.06 19.26 9.17
CA PHE A 120 2.32 19.12 9.89
C PHE A 120 3.52 19.34 8.97
N PRO A 121 4.48 20.22 9.35
CA PRO A 121 5.47 20.75 8.41
C PRO A 121 6.75 19.92 8.25
N VAL A 122 6.93 18.84 9.05
CA VAL A 122 8.20 18.13 9.13
C VAL A 122 8.07 16.73 8.53
N PRO A 123 8.77 16.42 7.43
CA PRO A 123 8.89 15.06 6.92
C PRO A 123 9.62 14.14 7.90
N ILE A 124 9.10 12.93 8.08
CA ILE A 124 9.63 11.99 9.06
C ILE A 124 9.80 10.58 8.48
N ILE A 125 10.60 9.78 9.14
CA ILE A 125 10.51 8.31 9.16
C ILE A 125 10.19 7.86 10.58
N ILE A 126 9.63 6.66 10.72
CA ILE A 126 9.27 6.08 12.02
C ILE A 126 10.21 4.92 12.32
N LEU A 127 10.97 5.04 13.41
CA LEU A 127 11.86 4.00 13.91
C LEU A 127 11.72 3.90 15.44
N ASN A 128 11.50 2.70 15.98
CA ASN A 128 11.34 2.46 17.41
C ASN A 128 10.32 3.39 18.09
N ASP A 129 9.14 3.53 17.51
CA ASP A 129 8.06 4.42 17.97
C ASP A 129 8.50 5.89 18.15
N LYS A 130 9.47 6.33 17.34
CA LYS A 130 9.98 7.71 17.32
C LYS A 130 9.86 8.29 15.92
N LEU A 131 9.62 9.58 15.85
CA LEU A 131 9.64 10.32 14.58
C LEU A 131 11.06 10.86 14.36
N ILE A 132 11.69 10.46 13.26
CA ILE A 132 13.02 10.92 12.88
C ILE A 132 12.89 11.88 11.71
N VAL A 133 13.48 13.07 11.82
CA VAL A 133 13.43 14.11 10.76
C VAL A 133 14.09 13.62 9.49
N ASN A 134 13.34 13.59 8.39
CA ASN A 134 13.75 13.07 7.07
C ASN A 134 13.92 14.18 6.03
N HIS A 135 14.53 15.29 6.41
CA HIS A 135 14.74 16.44 5.52
C HIS A 135 15.93 17.29 5.99
N GLU A 136 16.72 17.83 5.06
CA GLU A 136 17.90 18.64 5.41
C GLU A 136 17.58 20.13 5.58
N ASP A 137 16.57 20.64 4.89
CA ASP A 137 16.28 22.08 4.80
C ASP A 137 15.07 22.51 5.67
N VAL A 138 14.67 21.74 6.69
CA VAL A 138 13.65 22.16 7.66
C VAL A 138 14.32 22.76 8.91
N GLN A 139 13.54 23.46 9.74
CA GLN A 139 14.07 24.15 10.95
C GLN A 139 14.67 23.19 11.99
N ILE A 140 14.34 21.90 11.93
CA ILE A 140 14.90 20.85 12.79
C ILE A 140 15.95 20.09 11.98
N PRO A 141 17.18 19.91 12.50
CA PRO A 141 18.25 19.23 11.78
C PRO A 141 17.87 17.80 11.37
N PHE A 142 18.34 17.39 10.18
CA PHE A 142 18.20 16.02 9.67
C PHE A 142 18.64 14.97 10.72
N GLY A 143 17.87 13.89 10.83
CA GLY A 143 18.13 12.80 11.76
C GLY A 143 17.79 13.09 13.22
N SER A 144 17.32 14.32 13.56
CA SER A 144 16.82 14.62 14.90
C SER A 144 15.61 13.74 15.25
N VAL A 145 15.46 13.45 16.54
CA VAL A 145 14.39 12.62 17.08
C VAL A 145 13.35 13.53 17.71
N ILE A 146 12.13 13.55 17.17
CA ILE A 146 10.98 14.24 17.77
C ILE A 146 10.36 13.30 18.81
N SER A 147 10.28 13.74 20.07
CA SER A 147 9.76 12.97 21.19
C SER A 147 8.35 13.40 21.61
N GLU A 148 7.98 14.67 21.36
CA GLU A 148 6.65 15.19 21.72
C GLU A 148 6.17 16.19 20.66
N ILE A 149 4.85 16.22 20.47
CA ILE A 149 4.12 17.21 19.66
C ILE A 149 3.02 17.80 20.55
N ASN A 150 3.06 19.13 20.76
CA ASN A 150 2.10 19.84 21.61
C ASN A 150 1.93 19.22 23.01
N GLY A 151 3.04 18.79 23.63
CA GLY A 151 3.04 18.16 24.95
C GLY A 151 2.59 16.69 24.97
N THR A 152 2.15 16.14 23.84
CA THR A 152 1.80 14.73 23.75
C THR A 152 3.01 13.92 23.25
N LYS A 153 3.34 12.85 23.97
CA LYS A 153 4.45 11.94 23.56
C LYS A 153 4.18 11.29 22.22
N VAL A 154 5.18 11.25 21.36
CA VAL A 154 5.08 10.64 20.04
C VAL A 154 4.64 9.17 20.10
N ALA A 155 5.11 8.41 21.10
CA ALA A 155 4.69 7.02 21.28
C ALA A 155 3.17 6.88 21.48
N VAL A 156 2.53 7.82 22.20
CA VAL A 156 1.07 7.86 22.37
C VAL A 156 0.38 8.21 21.06
N ILE A 157 0.90 9.21 20.34
CA ILE A 157 0.37 9.62 19.03
C ILE A 157 0.40 8.44 18.04
N LEU A 158 1.51 7.72 17.97
CA LEU A 158 1.66 6.58 17.09
C LEU A 158 0.78 5.40 17.53
N ASP A 159 0.62 5.17 18.83
CA ASP A 159 -0.25 4.13 19.36
C ASP A 159 -1.72 4.37 19.00
N GLU A 160 -2.15 5.64 19.00
CA GLU A 160 -3.49 6.04 18.58
C GLU A 160 -3.69 6.04 17.06
N MET A 161 -2.64 6.24 16.27
CA MET A 161 -2.71 6.27 14.80
C MET A 161 -2.62 4.87 14.18
N LEU A 162 -1.80 4.00 14.77
CA LEU A 162 -1.51 2.65 14.26
C LEU A 162 -2.44 1.63 14.94
N LYS A 163 -3.55 1.28 14.30
CA LYS A 163 -4.50 0.27 14.85
C LYS A 163 -3.83 -1.09 14.97
N GLU A 164 -3.12 -1.49 13.93
CA GLU A 164 -2.42 -2.77 13.86
C GLU A 164 -0.93 -2.55 13.74
N LYS A 165 -0.14 -2.23 14.49
CA LYS A 165 1.32 -1.96 14.40
C LYS A 165 2.09 -2.83 13.37
N ASN A 166 1.45 -3.09 12.21
CA ASN A 166 2.08 -3.81 11.11
C ASN A 166 2.95 -2.87 10.25
N THR A 167 3.86 -3.46 9.50
CA THR A 167 4.84 -2.70 8.71
C THR A 167 4.21 -1.89 7.58
N LEU A 168 3.09 -2.32 7.01
CA LEU A 168 2.40 -1.57 5.96
C LEU A 168 1.75 -0.30 6.51
N GLU A 169 1.03 -0.40 7.62
CA GLU A 169 0.45 0.77 8.31
C GLU A 169 1.54 1.76 8.72
N LEU A 170 2.64 1.25 9.26
CA LEU A 170 3.79 2.08 9.61
C LEU A 170 4.29 2.87 8.40
N ARG A 171 4.48 2.24 7.24
CA ARG A 171 4.94 2.90 6.01
C ARG A 171 3.91 3.86 5.43
N LYS A 172 2.61 3.54 5.53
CA LYS A 172 1.52 4.47 5.17
C LYS A 172 1.55 5.70 6.08
N THR A 173 1.69 5.50 7.39
CA THR A 173 1.75 6.59 8.37
C THR A 173 2.96 7.49 8.16
N GLU A 174 4.14 6.96 7.90
CA GLU A 174 5.32 7.78 7.57
C GLU A 174 5.08 8.74 6.40
N ARG A 175 4.43 8.27 5.35
CA ARG A 175 4.18 9.10 4.16
C ARG A 175 3.12 10.15 4.33
N SER A 176 2.20 9.92 5.24
CA SER A 176 0.97 10.71 5.39
C SER A 176 0.75 11.14 6.84
N PHE A 177 1.82 11.20 7.63
CA PHE A 177 1.75 11.56 9.04
C PHE A 177 1.03 12.90 9.25
N ASP A 178 1.29 13.85 8.40
CA ASP A 178 0.67 15.17 8.38
C ASP A 178 -0.86 15.13 8.23
N VAL A 179 -1.34 14.29 7.33
CA VAL A 179 -2.79 14.10 7.08
C VAL A 179 -3.42 13.27 8.21
N PHE A 180 -2.77 12.20 8.65
CA PHE A 180 -3.27 11.40 9.78
C PHE A 180 -3.32 12.21 11.07
N TYR A 181 -2.32 13.06 11.32
CA TYR A 181 -2.33 13.98 12.45
C TYR A 181 -3.51 14.96 12.38
N LEU A 182 -3.72 15.56 11.21
CA LEU A 182 -4.87 16.44 10.96
C LEU A 182 -6.21 15.75 11.25
N ILE A 183 -6.40 14.54 10.71
CA ILE A 183 -7.65 13.78 10.90
C ILE A 183 -7.87 13.44 12.40
N LYS A 184 -6.80 13.07 13.10
CA LYS A 184 -6.91 12.59 14.50
C LYS A 184 -7.02 13.74 15.51
N TYR A 185 -6.19 14.76 15.37
CA TYR A 185 -6.00 15.82 16.37
C TYR A 185 -6.45 17.22 15.91
N GLY A 186 -6.76 17.37 14.63
CA GLY A 186 -7.01 18.67 14.03
C GLY A 186 -5.72 19.47 13.79
N THR A 187 -5.88 20.76 13.50
CA THR A 187 -4.76 21.68 13.25
C THR A 187 -4.57 22.61 14.43
N PRO A 188 -3.40 22.63 15.09
CA PRO A 188 -3.06 23.65 16.07
C PRO A 188 -2.68 24.96 15.38
N ASN A 189 -2.71 26.09 16.10
CA ASN A 189 -2.17 27.37 15.58
C ASN A 189 -0.68 27.27 15.28
N THR A 190 0.07 26.58 16.15
CA THR A 190 1.49 26.26 16.02
C THR A 190 1.77 24.85 16.52
N PHE A 191 2.74 24.18 15.92
CA PHE A 191 3.28 22.91 16.42
C PHE A 191 4.43 23.19 17.39
N ASN A 192 4.24 22.85 18.66
CA ASN A 192 5.29 22.87 19.68
C ASN A 192 5.98 21.50 19.68
N LEU A 193 7.21 21.42 19.21
CA LEU A 193 7.94 20.16 19.07
C LEU A 193 9.06 20.07 20.11
N THR A 194 9.09 18.96 20.87
CA THR A 194 10.24 18.58 21.67
C THR A 194 11.08 17.60 20.90
N TYR A 195 12.36 17.88 20.69
CA TYR A 195 13.26 17.04 19.92
C TYR A 195 14.67 16.99 20.50
N SER A 196 15.44 15.96 20.16
CA SER A 196 16.87 15.85 20.42
C SER A 196 17.66 15.76 19.11
N LEU A 197 18.88 16.30 19.11
CA LEU A 197 19.80 16.15 17.98
C LEU A 197 20.24 14.69 17.83
N PRO A 198 20.73 14.27 16.65
CA PRO A 198 21.28 12.94 16.47
C PRO A 198 22.35 12.61 17.52
N ASN A 199 22.27 11.40 18.07
CA ASN A 199 23.20 10.89 19.08
C ASN A 199 23.29 11.73 20.37
N THR A 200 22.28 12.53 20.70
CA THR A 200 22.18 13.26 21.98
C THR A 200 20.91 12.90 22.72
N ILE A 201 20.93 13.15 24.04
CA ILE A 201 19.75 12.98 24.91
C ILE A 201 19.18 14.32 25.38
N LEU A 202 19.83 15.43 24.99
CA LEU A 202 19.39 16.78 25.39
C LEU A 202 18.21 17.22 24.54
N ASN A 203 17.08 17.45 25.19
CA ASN A 203 15.88 17.93 24.55
C ASN A 203 15.97 19.44 24.27
N LYS A 204 15.44 19.81 23.11
CA LYS A 204 15.20 21.18 22.67
C LYS A 204 13.73 21.31 22.30
N THR A 205 13.22 22.51 22.34
CA THR A 205 11.87 22.85 21.91
C THR A 205 11.91 23.86 20.79
N ILE A 206 10.94 23.76 19.87
CA ILE A 206 10.74 24.71 18.78
C ILE A 206 9.26 24.84 18.45
N GLU A 207 8.85 26.05 18.09
CA GLU A 207 7.52 26.31 17.53
C GLU A 207 7.62 26.42 16.01
N ILE A 208 6.76 25.66 15.31
CA ILE A 208 6.72 25.65 13.83
C ILE A 208 5.26 25.84 13.39
N ASN A 209 5.06 26.74 12.43
CA ASN A 209 3.72 26.97 11.88
C ASN A 209 3.27 25.81 10.97
N PRO A 210 1.97 25.49 10.94
CA PRO A 210 1.40 24.62 9.94
C PRO A 210 1.67 25.11 8.52
N VAL A 211 1.68 24.20 7.56
CA VAL A 211 1.91 24.52 6.14
C VAL A 211 0.69 24.16 5.28
N ASP A 212 0.55 24.85 4.15
CA ASP A 212 -0.40 24.48 3.09
C ASP A 212 0.10 23.28 2.28
N ILE A 213 -0.80 22.73 1.46
CA ILE A 213 -0.51 21.54 0.64
C ILE A 213 0.59 21.79 -0.40
N THR A 214 0.69 23.00 -0.94
CA THR A 214 1.71 23.35 -1.94
C THR A 214 3.09 23.41 -1.30
N THR A 215 3.21 24.08 -0.18
CA THR A 215 4.43 24.13 0.64
C THR A 215 4.84 22.73 1.10
N ARG A 216 3.88 21.97 1.63
CA ARG A 216 4.06 20.57 2.02
C ARG A 216 4.62 19.73 0.86
N ASN A 217 4.02 19.79 -0.31
CA ASN A 217 4.49 19.03 -1.46
C ASN A 217 5.90 19.42 -1.91
N ASN A 218 6.28 20.69 -1.80
CA ASN A 218 7.61 21.15 -2.12
C ASN A 218 8.64 20.64 -1.10
N ILE A 219 8.33 20.67 0.19
CA ILE A 219 9.15 20.08 1.25
C ILE A 219 9.31 18.58 0.98
N TYR A 220 8.22 17.85 0.77
CA TYR A 220 8.23 16.39 0.58
C TYR A 220 8.92 15.93 -0.72
N LYS A 221 9.14 16.79 -1.71
CA LYS A 221 9.99 16.48 -2.87
C LYS A 221 11.48 16.28 -2.49
N LYS A 222 11.92 16.79 -1.35
CA LYS A 222 13.32 16.81 -0.91
C LYS A 222 13.60 15.81 0.24
N PHE A 223 12.81 14.77 0.41
CA PHE A 223 13.11 13.70 1.37
C PHE A 223 14.50 13.15 1.16
N VAL A 224 15.20 12.85 2.23
CA VAL A 224 16.47 12.13 2.16
C VAL A 224 16.24 10.64 1.92
N TYR A 225 15.34 10.03 2.68
CA TYR A 225 14.92 8.63 2.47
C TYR A 225 13.51 8.57 1.86
N PRO A 226 13.20 7.67 0.95
CA PRO A 226 14.07 6.60 0.43
C PRO A 226 15.20 7.14 -0.46
N PHE A 227 16.39 6.59 -0.26
CA PHE A 227 17.54 6.89 -1.10
C PHE A 227 17.27 6.45 -2.54
N ASN A 228 17.84 7.17 -3.51
CA ASN A 228 17.65 6.87 -4.94
C ASN A 228 16.20 6.98 -5.45
N ARG A 229 15.44 7.97 -4.96
CA ARG A 229 14.04 8.21 -5.35
C ARG A 229 13.80 8.28 -6.87
N ALA A 230 14.78 8.75 -7.64
CA ALA A 230 14.66 8.81 -9.09
C ALA A 230 14.48 7.41 -9.70
N GLN A 231 15.08 6.37 -9.09
CA GLN A 231 14.95 4.98 -9.53
C GLN A 231 13.55 4.42 -9.26
N LEU A 232 12.81 4.96 -8.26
CA LEU A 232 11.47 4.49 -7.93
C LEU A 232 10.44 4.83 -9.03
N LYS A 233 10.75 5.76 -9.91
CA LYS A 233 9.88 6.12 -11.04
C LYS A 233 9.92 5.08 -12.16
N ASN A 234 10.97 4.29 -12.25
CA ASN A 234 11.11 3.24 -13.25
C ASN A 234 10.53 1.93 -12.70
N HIS A 235 9.89 1.14 -13.55
CA HIS A 235 9.40 -0.19 -13.15
C HIS A 235 10.50 -1.13 -12.77
N ILE A 236 11.60 -1.12 -13.54
CA ILE A 236 12.72 -2.05 -13.38
C ILE A 236 14.01 -1.25 -13.50
N ASN A 237 14.86 -1.35 -12.46
CA ASN A 237 16.21 -0.86 -12.46
C ASN A 237 17.18 -2.03 -12.30
N THR A 238 18.37 -1.91 -12.89
CA THR A 238 19.43 -2.93 -12.77
C THR A 238 20.77 -2.26 -12.56
N GLU A 239 21.62 -2.89 -11.73
CA GLU A 239 22.97 -2.43 -11.43
C GLU A 239 23.89 -3.63 -11.19
N TYR A 240 25.18 -3.47 -11.41
CA TYR A 240 26.19 -4.48 -11.09
C TYR A 240 27.18 -3.94 -10.07
N PHE A 241 27.20 -4.53 -8.89
CA PHE A 241 28.11 -4.21 -7.81
C PHE A 241 29.39 -5.05 -7.92
N VAL A 242 30.46 -4.46 -8.42
CA VAL A 242 31.72 -5.14 -8.73
C VAL A 242 32.32 -5.77 -7.47
N ASP A 243 32.41 -5.02 -6.38
CA ASP A 243 33.09 -5.43 -5.13
C ASP A 243 32.44 -6.67 -4.49
N SER A 244 31.14 -6.80 -4.61
CA SER A 244 30.38 -7.94 -4.07
C SER A 244 30.07 -9.04 -5.11
N ASP A 245 30.48 -8.84 -6.36
CA ASP A 245 30.16 -9.70 -7.50
C ASP A 245 28.64 -10.01 -7.54
N SER A 246 27.84 -8.94 -7.47
CA SER A 246 26.38 -9.01 -7.31
C SER A 246 25.65 -8.26 -8.42
N PHE A 247 24.70 -8.91 -9.06
CA PHE A 247 23.77 -8.25 -9.96
C PHE A 247 22.50 -7.87 -9.19
N TYR A 248 22.11 -6.62 -9.30
CA TYR A 248 20.95 -6.06 -8.63
C TYR A 248 19.81 -5.84 -9.61
N ILE A 249 18.60 -6.25 -9.22
CA ILE A 249 17.36 -6.00 -9.95
C ILE A 249 16.37 -5.40 -8.96
N GLN A 250 15.96 -4.16 -9.17
CA GLN A 250 14.85 -3.53 -8.45
C GLN A 250 13.60 -3.59 -9.33
N LEU A 251 12.53 -4.16 -8.80
CA LEU A 251 11.22 -4.22 -9.41
C LEU A 251 10.25 -3.40 -8.56
N ASN A 252 9.86 -2.23 -9.05
CA ASN A 252 9.00 -1.31 -8.30
C ASN A 252 7.51 -1.56 -8.51
N SER A 253 7.14 -2.29 -9.56
CA SER A 253 5.75 -2.65 -9.85
C SER A 253 5.67 -3.89 -10.75
N PHE A 254 4.60 -4.65 -10.60
CA PHE A 254 4.16 -5.66 -11.55
C PHE A 254 3.05 -5.14 -12.49
N GLU A 255 2.82 -3.83 -12.50
CA GLU A 255 2.07 -3.12 -13.54
C GLU A 255 3.04 -2.54 -14.58
N TRP A 256 2.55 -2.25 -15.78
CA TRP A 256 3.31 -1.61 -16.86
C TRP A 256 2.71 -0.23 -17.13
N ASN A 257 3.52 0.83 -17.05
CA ASN A 257 3.03 2.23 -17.16
C ASN A 257 2.65 2.65 -18.58
N GLU A 258 3.15 1.94 -19.58
CA GLU A 258 2.86 2.24 -20.98
C GLU A 258 1.65 1.43 -21.45
N GLN A 259 0.89 1.97 -22.39
CA GLN A 259 -0.14 1.18 -23.05
C GLN A 259 0.53 0.10 -23.90
N VAL A 260 0.50 -1.14 -23.40
CA VAL A 260 1.02 -2.30 -24.12
C VAL A 260 -0.12 -3.27 -24.41
N GLU A 261 -0.14 -3.80 -25.63
CA GLU A 261 -1.13 -4.78 -26.05
C GLU A 261 -1.12 -6.04 -25.17
N ASN A 262 0.06 -6.45 -24.73
CA ASN A 262 0.26 -7.65 -23.92
C ASN A 262 1.32 -7.43 -22.85
N ILE A 263 0.87 -7.17 -21.62
CA ILE A 263 1.74 -6.89 -20.47
C ILE A 263 2.65 -8.08 -20.12
N TYR A 264 2.18 -9.32 -20.25
CA TYR A 264 2.99 -10.51 -20.02
C TYR A 264 4.18 -10.57 -20.98
N LYS A 265 3.93 -10.33 -22.28
CA LYS A 265 4.98 -10.31 -23.30
C LYS A 265 5.99 -9.18 -23.08
N ALA A 266 5.52 -8.02 -22.64
CA ALA A 266 6.38 -6.88 -22.31
C ALA A 266 7.37 -7.23 -21.19
N PHE A 267 6.86 -7.76 -20.07
CA PHE A 267 7.69 -8.23 -18.95
C PHE A 267 8.63 -9.37 -19.36
N ASP A 268 8.14 -10.37 -20.09
CA ASP A 268 8.95 -11.51 -20.54
C ASP A 268 10.14 -11.06 -21.40
N ASN A 269 9.91 -10.14 -22.34
CA ASN A 269 10.98 -9.57 -23.16
C ASN A 269 12.01 -8.81 -22.30
N LYS A 270 11.55 -8.02 -21.33
CA LYS A 270 12.43 -7.29 -20.40
C LYS A 270 13.25 -8.25 -19.55
N PHE A 271 12.63 -9.27 -18.97
CA PHE A 271 13.33 -10.28 -18.18
C PHE A 271 14.34 -11.07 -19.01
N LYS A 272 13.98 -11.49 -20.22
CA LYS A 272 14.93 -12.13 -21.16
C LYS A 272 16.17 -11.28 -21.41
N SER A 273 15.99 -9.97 -21.61
CA SER A 273 17.11 -9.05 -21.80
C SER A 273 18.01 -8.98 -20.56
N ILE A 274 17.40 -8.83 -19.36
CA ILE A 274 18.14 -8.76 -18.10
C ILE A 274 18.93 -10.05 -17.86
N PHE A 275 18.28 -11.21 -17.98
CA PHE A 275 18.94 -12.50 -17.74
C PHE A 275 19.96 -12.86 -18.82
N LYS A 276 19.87 -12.29 -20.03
CA LYS A 276 20.96 -12.35 -21.03
C LYS A 276 22.20 -11.60 -20.55
N THR A 277 22.01 -10.42 -19.93
CA THR A 277 23.12 -9.64 -19.34
C THR A 277 23.74 -10.39 -18.15
N ILE A 278 22.92 -10.92 -17.24
CA ILE A 278 23.37 -11.73 -16.09
C ILE A 278 24.20 -12.93 -16.58
N LYS A 279 23.74 -13.63 -17.62
CA LYS A 279 24.49 -14.75 -18.19
C LYS A 279 25.86 -14.33 -18.77
N LYS A 280 25.96 -13.12 -19.33
CA LYS A 280 27.24 -12.59 -19.87
C LYS A 280 28.18 -12.21 -18.71
N GLN A 281 27.68 -11.54 -17.67
CA GLN A 281 28.47 -11.08 -16.53
C GLN A 281 28.81 -12.19 -15.54
N LYS A 282 27.99 -13.24 -15.44
CA LYS A 282 28.16 -14.40 -14.55
C LYS A 282 28.35 -14.02 -13.06
N PRO A 283 27.52 -13.15 -12.50
CA PRO A 283 27.65 -12.76 -11.09
C PRO A 283 27.48 -13.96 -10.17
N LYS A 284 28.16 -13.94 -9.01
CA LYS A 284 27.98 -14.95 -7.96
C LYS A 284 26.66 -14.79 -7.23
N ASN A 285 26.21 -13.53 -7.11
CA ASN A 285 25.03 -13.18 -6.32
C ASN A 285 24.01 -12.41 -7.18
N LEU A 286 22.74 -12.64 -6.92
CA LEU A 286 21.64 -11.87 -7.46
C LEU A 286 20.87 -11.25 -6.27
N ILE A 287 20.72 -9.93 -6.29
CA ILE A 287 19.93 -9.19 -5.33
C ILE A 287 18.65 -8.74 -6.03
N ILE A 288 17.50 -9.18 -5.55
CA ILE A 288 16.18 -8.80 -6.04
C ILE A 288 15.55 -7.88 -5.01
N ASP A 289 15.12 -6.68 -5.41
CA ASP A 289 14.53 -5.69 -4.53
C ASP A 289 13.06 -5.46 -4.85
N LEU A 290 12.19 -5.84 -3.92
CA LEU A 290 10.73 -5.64 -3.97
C LEU A 290 10.23 -4.71 -2.87
N ARG A 291 11.11 -4.00 -2.15
CA ARG A 291 10.72 -3.18 -0.98
C ARG A 291 9.61 -2.18 -1.25
N TYR A 292 9.56 -1.65 -2.46
CA TYR A 292 8.59 -0.65 -2.89
C TYR A 292 7.56 -1.19 -3.89
N ASN A 293 7.55 -2.51 -4.11
CA ASN A 293 6.64 -3.14 -5.06
C ASN A 293 5.29 -3.43 -4.42
N ARG A 294 4.30 -2.62 -4.73
CA ARG A 294 2.93 -2.75 -4.21
C ARG A 294 2.07 -3.74 -4.99
N GLY A 295 2.67 -4.52 -5.88
CA GLY A 295 1.97 -5.54 -6.66
C GLY A 295 1.71 -5.15 -8.11
N GLY A 296 0.58 -5.59 -8.63
CA GLY A 296 0.15 -5.47 -10.02
C GLY A 296 -0.37 -6.80 -10.56
N LYS A 297 -0.09 -7.11 -11.83
CA LYS A 297 -0.61 -8.31 -12.49
C LYS A 297 -0.10 -9.59 -11.85
N VAL A 298 -1.01 -10.37 -11.33
CA VAL A 298 -0.76 -11.59 -10.54
C VAL A 298 0.00 -12.69 -11.30
N VAL A 299 0.02 -12.64 -12.64
CA VAL A 299 0.77 -13.59 -13.49
C VAL A 299 2.27 -13.27 -13.60
N ILE A 300 2.69 -12.04 -13.31
CA ILE A 300 4.08 -11.60 -13.49
C ILE A 300 5.03 -12.17 -12.43
N PRO A 301 4.66 -12.30 -11.15
CA PRO A 301 5.47 -12.97 -10.13
C PRO A 301 6.02 -14.33 -10.56
N ALA A 302 5.18 -15.22 -11.03
CA ALA A 302 5.61 -16.56 -11.43
C ALA A 302 6.45 -16.54 -12.71
N LEU A 303 6.13 -15.65 -13.66
CA LEU A 303 6.99 -15.43 -14.83
C LEU A 303 8.40 -15.03 -14.39
N PHE A 304 8.55 -14.04 -13.50
CA PHE A 304 9.85 -13.60 -13.02
C PHE A 304 10.57 -14.71 -12.24
N TYR A 305 9.84 -15.41 -11.35
CA TYR A 305 10.39 -16.53 -10.58
C TYR A 305 10.93 -17.65 -11.48
N SER A 306 10.33 -17.89 -12.65
CA SER A 306 10.77 -18.91 -13.59
C SER A 306 12.23 -18.76 -14.05
N TYR A 307 12.79 -17.54 -14.02
CA TYR A 307 14.18 -17.24 -14.39
C TYR A 307 15.20 -17.61 -13.31
N ILE A 308 14.75 -17.82 -12.08
CA ILE A 308 15.63 -18.11 -10.93
C ILE A 308 15.31 -19.43 -10.24
N SER A 309 14.19 -20.07 -10.55
CA SER A 309 13.74 -21.30 -9.91
C SER A 309 14.73 -22.44 -10.12
N GLN A 310 15.07 -23.17 -9.08
CA GLN A 310 15.88 -24.38 -9.13
C GLN A 310 15.04 -25.66 -9.23
N VAL A 311 13.75 -25.54 -8.91
CA VAL A 311 12.79 -26.64 -8.95
C VAL A 311 11.69 -26.34 -9.97
N ASP A 312 11.02 -27.38 -10.44
CA ASP A 312 9.77 -27.20 -11.15
C ASP A 312 8.68 -26.85 -10.12
N PHE A 313 7.95 -25.79 -10.37
CA PHE A 313 6.85 -25.37 -9.52
C PHE A 313 5.58 -25.25 -10.36
N ASN A 314 4.49 -25.68 -9.77
CA ASN A 314 3.16 -25.51 -10.35
C ASN A 314 2.59 -24.21 -9.82
N GLU A 315 2.13 -23.37 -10.74
CA GLU A 315 1.38 -22.20 -10.35
C GLU A 315 -0.11 -22.52 -10.49
N TYR A 316 -0.81 -22.33 -9.40
CA TYR A 316 -2.25 -22.34 -9.36
C TYR A 316 -2.74 -21.08 -8.72
N ILE A 317 -3.52 -20.31 -9.45
CA ILE A 317 -4.19 -19.12 -8.94
C ILE A 317 -5.65 -19.23 -9.33
N SER A 318 -6.53 -19.04 -8.37
CA SER A 318 -7.95 -18.87 -8.63
C SER A 318 -8.46 -17.64 -7.90
N ILE A 319 -9.47 -17.01 -8.49
CA ILE A 319 -10.26 -15.98 -7.83
C ILE A 319 -11.67 -16.51 -7.61
N ARG A 320 -12.23 -16.25 -6.44
CA ARG A 320 -13.62 -16.55 -6.08
C ARG A 320 -14.34 -15.25 -5.80
N ILE A 321 -15.52 -15.10 -6.34
CA ILE A 321 -16.43 -13.97 -6.12
C ILE A 321 -17.71 -14.54 -5.55
N PRO A 322 -18.22 -14.08 -4.38
CA PRO A 322 -19.45 -14.56 -3.79
C PRO A 322 -20.64 -14.36 -4.72
N ASP A 323 -20.83 -13.15 -5.23
CA ASP A 323 -21.90 -12.81 -6.17
C ASP A 323 -21.50 -11.62 -7.04
N PHE A 324 -22.15 -11.49 -8.19
CA PHE A 324 -22.09 -10.33 -9.08
C PHE A 324 -23.32 -9.43 -8.95
N ASP A 325 -24.34 -9.85 -8.19
CA ASP A 325 -25.46 -8.98 -7.85
C ASP A 325 -25.07 -8.03 -6.70
N LEU A 326 -24.50 -6.89 -7.08
CA LEU A 326 -23.98 -5.92 -6.15
C LEU A 326 -25.08 -5.01 -5.59
N PRO A 327 -25.05 -4.67 -4.30
CA PRO A 327 -25.98 -3.72 -3.71
C PRO A 327 -25.70 -2.30 -4.18
N ALA A 328 -26.69 -1.43 -4.08
CA ALA A 328 -26.55 0.03 -4.28
C ALA A 328 -25.89 0.43 -5.62
N LYS A 329 -26.29 -0.22 -6.72
CA LYS A 329 -25.70 0.01 -8.06
C LYS A 329 -25.71 1.46 -8.49
N ASN A 330 -26.72 2.25 -8.03
CA ASN A 330 -26.82 3.69 -8.30
C ASN A 330 -25.67 4.51 -7.72
N ASN A 331 -24.94 3.96 -6.76
CA ASN A 331 -23.82 4.63 -6.08
C ASN A 331 -22.46 4.12 -6.54
N ILE A 332 -22.39 3.24 -7.54
CA ILE A 332 -21.14 2.76 -8.10
C ILE A 332 -20.61 3.79 -9.10
N LEU A 333 -19.39 4.27 -8.85
CA LEU A 333 -18.68 5.20 -9.74
C LEU A 333 -17.85 4.48 -10.78
N SER A 334 -17.15 3.42 -10.36
CA SER A 334 -16.24 2.70 -11.25
C SER A 334 -16.07 1.25 -10.86
N ILE A 335 -15.71 0.43 -11.85
CA ILE A 335 -15.33 -0.99 -11.70
C ILE A 335 -13.98 -1.17 -12.38
N ASP A 336 -12.99 -1.71 -11.68
CA ASP A 336 -11.61 -1.88 -12.18
C ASP A 336 -11.06 -0.62 -12.87
N ASN A 337 -11.26 0.53 -12.22
CA ASN A 337 -10.85 1.87 -12.71
C ASN A 337 -11.54 2.35 -14.00
N LYS A 338 -12.62 1.71 -14.41
CA LYS A 338 -13.44 2.15 -15.53
C LYS A 338 -14.73 2.76 -14.99
N ASN A 339 -14.99 4.01 -15.32
CA ASN A 339 -16.22 4.69 -14.94
C ASN A 339 -17.42 3.95 -15.50
N VAL A 340 -18.45 3.79 -14.68
CA VAL A 340 -19.71 3.16 -15.06
C VAL A 340 -20.87 4.13 -14.88
N THR A 341 -21.94 3.90 -15.65
CA THR A 341 -23.22 4.59 -15.52
C THR A 341 -24.31 3.56 -15.23
N LEU A 342 -25.47 4.00 -14.77
CA LEU A 342 -26.60 3.11 -14.56
C LEU A 342 -27.00 2.33 -15.82
N GLU A 343 -26.81 2.92 -17.00
CA GLU A 343 -27.16 2.31 -18.28
C GLU A 343 -26.19 1.17 -18.66
N ASN A 344 -24.92 1.24 -18.25
CA ASN A 344 -23.90 0.28 -18.68
C ASN A 344 -23.39 -0.67 -17.59
N ILE A 345 -23.77 -0.45 -16.32
CA ILE A 345 -23.26 -1.24 -15.20
C ILE A 345 -23.56 -2.73 -15.33
N GLU A 346 -24.77 -3.09 -15.78
CA GLU A 346 -25.16 -4.49 -15.94
C GLU A 346 -24.33 -5.18 -17.04
N ASN A 347 -24.05 -4.47 -18.13
CA ASN A 347 -23.18 -4.98 -19.18
C ASN A 347 -21.74 -5.19 -18.66
N PHE A 348 -21.23 -4.23 -17.87
CA PHE A 348 -19.94 -4.35 -17.22
C PHE A 348 -19.86 -5.56 -16.30
N LEU A 349 -20.84 -5.73 -15.42
CA LEU A 349 -20.90 -6.86 -14.49
C LEU A 349 -20.99 -8.19 -15.25
N THR A 350 -21.80 -8.24 -16.32
CA THR A 350 -21.89 -9.41 -17.20
C THR A 350 -20.56 -9.72 -17.87
N ASP A 351 -19.84 -8.71 -18.35
CA ASP A 351 -18.54 -8.90 -19.02
C ASP A 351 -17.47 -9.44 -18.07
N ILE A 352 -17.38 -8.91 -16.85
CA ILE A 352 -16.43 -9.44 -15.86
C ILE A 352 -16.85 -10.84 -15.37
N GLN A 353 -18.11 -11.20 -15.38
CA GLN A 353 -18.59 -12.51 -14.97
C GLN A 353 -18.26 -13.61 -16.01
N LYS A 354 -18.16 -13.28 -17.30
CA LYS A 354 -17.96 -14.26 -18.41
C LYS A 354 -16.86 -15.29 -18.14
N PRO A 355 -15.65 -14.95 -17.64
CA PRO A 355 -14.61 -15.95 -17.39
C PRO A 355 -14.87 -16.83 -16.15
N PHE A 356 -15.90 -16.55 -15.36
CA PHE A 356 -16.18 -17.26 -14.12
C PHE A 356 -17.18 -18.39 -14.34
N ILE A 357 -16.95 -19.50 -13.62
CA ILE A 357 -17.86 -20.64 -13.59
C ILE A 357 -18.63 -20.58 -12.26
N LYS A 358 -19.96 -20.61 -12.33
CA LYS A 358 -20.81 -20.67 -11.14
C LYS A 358 -20.63 -22.02 -10.43
N LYS A 359 -20.36 -21.96 -9.14
CA LYS A 359 -20.38 -23.05 -8.18
C LYS A 359 -21.63 -22.92 -7.31
N ASN A 360 -21.82 -23.78 -6.32
CA ASN A 360 -23.06 -23.77 -5.51
C ASN A 360 -23.40 -22.38 -4.94
N ASN A 361 -22.43 -21.71 -4.30
CA ASN A 361 -22.61 -20.45 -3.58
C ASN A 361 -21.56 -19.38 -3.89
N TYR A 362 -20.81 -19.52 -4.99
CA TYR A 362 -19.83 -18.54 -5.46
C TYR A 362 -19.51 -18.73 -6.94
N TYR A 363 -18.85 -17.77 -7.52
CA TYR A 363 -18.28 -17.84 -8.88
C TYR A 363 -16.76 -18.03 -8.77
N GLN A 364 -16.19 -18.84 -9.64
CA GLN A 364 -14.76 -19.12 -9.66
C GLN A 364 -14.16 -18.98 -11.06
N HIS A 365 -13.07 -18.26 -11.15
CA HIS A 365 -12.16 -18.27 -12.30
C HIS A 365 -10.82 -18.86 -11.88
N VAL A 366 -10.30 -19.79 -12.70
CA VAL A 366 -9.01 -20.44 -12.49
C VAL A 366 -8.05 -19.97 -13.55
N PHE A 367 -7.00 -19.30 -13.13
CA PHE A 367 -5.88 -18.94 -13.98
C PHE A 367 -4.94 -20.13 -14.06
N ILE A 368 -5.11 -20.98 -15.10
CA ILE A 368 -4.13 -22.03 -15.37
C ILE A 368 -2.98 -21.37 -16.10
N ASN A 369 -1.94 -21.03 -15.35
CA ASN A 369 -0.74 -20.44 -15.93
C ASN A 369 0.12 -21.55 -16.53
N ASN A 370 -0.01 -21.77 -17.83
CA ASN A 370 1.01 -22.44 -18.63
C ASN A 370 2.21 -21.49 -18.81
N ILE A 371 2.78 -21.01 -17.71
CA ILE A 371 4.03 -20.24 -17.78
C ILE A 371 5.06 -21.16 -18.37
N LYS A 372 5.57 -20.78 -19.54
CA LYS A 372 6.71 -21.47 -20.14
C LYS A 372 7.90 -21.25 -19.20
N LYS A 373 8.14 -22.23 -18.32
CA LYS A 373 9.31 -22.23 -17.44
C LYS A 373 10.54 -22.10 -18.31
N GLU A 374 11.38 -21.10 -18.05
CA GLU A 374 12.66 -20.99 -18.78
C GLU A 374 13.44 -22.31 -18.68
N LYS A 375 14.09 -22.70 -19.78
CA LYS A 375 14.86 -23.95 -19.80
C LYS A 375 15.88 -23.94 -18.68
N LYS A 376 16.04 -25.04 -17.94
CA LYS A 376 16.93 -25.15 -16.74
C LYS A 376 18.33 -24.55 -16.97
N LYS A 377 18.94 -24.71 -18.17
CA LYS A 377 20.26 -24.12 -18.53
C LYS A 377 20.27 -22.59 -18.71
N LYS A 378 19.12 -21.91 -18.67
CA LYS A 378 19.01 -20.45 -18.77
C LYS A 378 18.71 -19.79 -17.44
N ARG A 379 18.43 -20.56 -16.40
CA ARG A 379 18.11 -20.04 -15.07
C ARG A 379 19.36 -19.61 -14.32
N PHE A 380 19.21 -18.58 -13.51
CA PHE A 380 20.28 -18.18 -12.61
C PHE A 380 20.41 -19.19 -11.45
N ASN A 381 21.61 -19.77 -11.30
CA ASN A 381 21.88 -20.81 -10.29
C ASN A 381 22.74 -20.31 -9.12
N GLY A 382 23.19 -19.06 -9.12
CA GLY A 382 23.94 -18.45 -8.03
C GLY A 382 23.10 -18.20 -6.78
N LYS A 383 23.70 -17.55 -5.78
CA LYS A 383 23.03 -17.14 -4.55
C LYS A 383 22.02 -16.03 -4.86
N VAL A 384 20.83 -16.08 -4.24
CA VAL A 384 19.81 -15.05 -4.39
C VAL A 384 19.47 -14.47 -3.04
N PHE A 385 19.42 -13.15 -2.98
CA PHE A 385 18.96 -12.35 -1.86
C PHE A 385 17.71 -11.57 -2.29
N LEU A 386 16.64 -11.67 -1.53
CA LEU A 386 15.39 -10.95 -1.79
C LEU A 386 15.20 -9.88 -0.72
N LEU A 387 15.13 -8.62 -1.14
CA LEU A 387 14.84 -7.49 -0.27
C LEU A 387 13.33 -7.22 -0.25
N VAL A 388 12.76 -7.20 0.95
CA VAL A 388 11.34 -6.97 1.20
C VAL A 388 11.11 -5.93 2.29
N GLY A 389 9.94 -5.31 2.30
CA GLY A 389 9.55 -4.33 3.31
C GLY A 389 8.05 -4.20 3.46
N GLY A 390 7.59 -3.27 4.28
CA GLY A 390 6.18 -3.04 4.53
C GLY A 390 5.37 -2.65 3.28
N GLU A 391 6.03 -2.16 2.21
CA GLU A 391 5.37 -1.87 0.93
C GLU A 391 5.47 -3.03 -0.08
N THR A 392 6.08 -4.16 0.26
CA THR A 392 6.02 -5.38 -0.54
C THR A 392 4.61 -5.96 -0.38
N PHE A 393 3.73 -5.75 -1.37
CA PHE A 393 2.29 -5.95 -1.20
C PHE A 393 1.65 -6.67 -2.39
N SER A 394 0.48 -7.31 -2.18
CA SER A 394 -0.31 -7.94 -3.24
C SER A 394 0.52 -8.95 -4.06
N ALA A 395 0.61 -8.79 -5.37
CA ALA A 395 1.38 -9.67 -6.25
C ALA A 395 2.87 -9.78 -5.85
N ALA A 396 3.46 -8.77 -5.19
CA ALA A 396 4.84 -8.83 -4.68
C ALA A 396 4.93 -9.68 -3.40
N ALA A 397 3.91 -9.65 -2.55
CA ALA A 397 3.80 -10.57 -1.41
C ALA A 397 3.67 -12.02 -1.91
N TYR A 398 2.87 -12.26 -2.96
CA TYR A 398 2.76 -13.56 -3.61
C TYR A 398 4.12 -14.03 -4.19
N TYR A 399 4.89 -13.15 -4.86
CA TYR A 399 6.26 -13.49 -5.29
C TYR A 399 7.13 -13.93 -4.10
N THR A 400 7.07 -13.18 -3.00
CA THR A 400 7.84 -13.49 -1.79
C THR A 400 7.42 -14.85 -1.20
N ALA A 401 6.13 -15.17 -1.24
CA ALA A 401 5.62 -16.47 -0.82
C ALA A 401 6.15 -17.62 -1.70
N ILE A 402 6.13 -17.48 -3.02
CA ILE A 402 6.73 -18.46 -3.95
C ILE A 402 8.23 -18.64 -3.64
N PHE A 403 8.96 -17.54 -3.47
CA PHE A 403 10.39 -17.54 -3.19
C PHE A 403 10.72 -18.26 -1.89
N LYS A 404 9.97 -17.96 -0.81
CA LYS A 404 10.14 -18.53 0.53
C LYS A 404 9.75 -20.01 0.59
N SER A 405 8.59 -20.37 0.03
CA SER A 405 8.08 -21.75 -0.03
C SER A 405 9.08 -22.70 -0.73
N ASN A 406 9.71 -22.22 -1.80
CA ASN A 406 10.72 -22.98 -2.56
C ASN A 406 12.16 -22.85 -2.01
N LYS A 407 12.36 -22.15 -0.89
CA LYS A 407 13.67 -21.96 -0.24
C LYS A 407 14.76 -21.48 -1.20
N ARG A 408 14.39 -20.56 -2.16
CA ARG A 408 15.28 -20.18 -3.27
C ARG A 408 16.51 -19.39 -2.83
N GLY A 409 16.47 -18.72 -1.72
CA GLY A 409 17.55 -17.89 -1.21
C GLY A 409 17.24 -17.33 0.16
N LYS A 410 17.86 -16.18 0.50
CA LYS A 410 17.63 -15.48 1.77
C LYS A 410 16.76 -14.26 1.55
N ILE A 411 15.77 -14.09 2.39
CA ILE A 411 14.88 -12.92 2.44
C ILE A 411 15.40 -11.99 3.53
N ILE A 412 15.63 -10.73 3.19
CA ILE A 412 16.21 -9.71 4.07
C ILE A 412 15.30 -8.50 4.08
N GLY A 413 15.04 -7.95 5.26
CA GLY A 413 14.27 -6.73 5.33
C GLY A 413 13.35 -6.61 6.52
N GLU A 414 12.13 -6.21 6.26
CA GLU A 414 11.03 -6.10 7.22
C GLU A 414 9.96 -7.14 6.91
N GLN A 415 9.00 -7.31 7.83
CA GLN A 415 7.79 -8.07 7.54
C GLN A 415 7.13 -7.55 6.26
N VAL A 416 6.72 -8.44 5.38
CA VAL A 416 6.00 -8.12 4.15
C VAL A 416 4.64 -7.53 4.49
N GLY A 417 4.28 -6.42 3.85
CA GLY A 417 3.03 -5.71 4.16
C GLY A 417 1.78 -6.43 3.66
N GLY A 418 1.90 -7.31 2.66
CA GLY A 418 0.77 -8.09 2.14
C GLY A 418 0.76 -9.52 2.65
N SER A 419 -0.44 -10.11 2.69
CA SER A 419 -0.66 -11.53 2.96
C SER A 419 -0.48 -12.39 1.70
N HIS A 420 -0.42 -13.71 1.86
CA HIS A 420 -0.46 -14.72 0.81
C HIS A 420 -1.62 -15.72 1.01
N HIS A 421 -2.45 -15.50 2.02
CA HIS A 421 -3.64 -16.30 2.30
C HIS A 421 -4.90 -15.46 2.08
N ASN A 422 -5.85 -15.99 1.31
CA ASN A 422 -7.18 -15.40 1.11
C ASN A 422 -7.16 -13.90 0.80
N ILE A 423 -6.26 -13.48 -0.08
CA ILE A 423 -6.11 -12.06 -0.42
C ILE A 423 -7.40 -11.59 -1.10
N THR A 424 -8.08 -10.60 -0.55
CA THR A 424 -9.19 -9.94 -1.22
C THR A 424 -8.62 -8.97 -2.24
N ALA A 425 -8.84 -9.20 -3.50
CA ALA A 425 -8.37 -8.35 -4.58
C ALA A 425 -9.13 -8.66 -5.87
N GLY A 426 -8.93 -7.82 -6.87
CA GLY A 426 -9.54 -7.99 -8.18
C GLY A 426 -11.02 -7.58 -8.22
N ASN A 427 -11.43 -7.12 -9.39
CA ASN A 427 -12.75 -6.57 -9.62
C ASN A 427 -13.13 -5.55 -8.54
N ASN A 428 -12.35 -4.47 -8.49
CA ASN A 428 -12.50 -3.44 -7.47
C ASN A 428 -13.68 -2.52 -7.81
N ILE A 429 -14.63 -2.42 -6.90
CA ILE A 429 -15.83 -1.60 -7.04
C ILE A 429 -15.66 -0.34 -6.20
N VAL A 430 -15.78 0.82 -6.82
CA VAL A 430 -15.75 2.10 -6.13
C VAL A 430 -17.16 2.65 -6.00
N TYR A 431 -17.62 2.77 -4.77
CA TYR A 431 -18.88 3.41 -4.41
C TYR A 431 -18.65 4.84 -3.95
N GLU A 432 -19.65 5.70 -4.11
CA GLU A 432 -19.67 7.06 -3.55
C GLU A 432 -20.89 7.25 -2.64
N LEU A 433 -20.66 7.74 -1.43
CA LEU A 433 -21.73 8.12 -0.52
C LEU A 433 -22.44 9.39 -1.04
N PRO A 434 -23.77 9.42 -1.10
CA PRO A 434 -24.50 10.46 -1.83
C PRO A 434 -24.34 11.88 -1.28
N ASN A 435 -24.18 12.02 0.04
CA ASN A 435 -24.14 13.33 0.68
C ASN A 435 -22.72 13.80 0.97
N SER A 436 -21.88 12.97 1.56
CA SER A 436 -20.49 13.27 1.93
C SER A 436 -19.52 13.19 0.75
N LYS A 437 -19.90 12.53 -0.35
CA LYS A 437 -19.02 12.23 -1.47
C LYS A 437 -17.78 11.39 -1.08
N ILE A 438 -17.81 10.74 0.08
CA ILE A 438 -16.78 9.80 0.51
C ILE A 438 -16.84 8.57 -0.38
N LYS A 439 -15.68 8.10 -0.81
CA LYS A 439 -15.55 6.94 -1.70
C LYS A 439 -15.16 5.70 -0.90
N LEU A 440 -15.80 4.58 -1.25
CA LEU A 440 -15.50 3.26 -0.70
C LEU A 440 -15.00 2.38 -1.84
N SER A 441 -13.76 1.96 -1.77
CA SER A 441 -13.13 1.06 -2.74
C SER A 441 -13.15 -0.36 -2.18
N MET A 442 -13.92 -1.25 -2.80
CA MET A 442 -14.20 -2.60 -2.29
C MET A 442 -13.81 -3.66 -3.33
N PRO A 443 -12.81 -4.51 -3.07
CA PRO A 443 -12.57 -5.70 -3.88
C PRO A 443 -13.66 -6.73 -3.62
N ILE A 444 -14.15 -7.38 -4.69
CA ILE A 444 -15.19 -8.42 -4.57
C ILE A 444 -14.65 -9.84 -4.70
N GLY A 445 -13.38 -10.00 -5.03
CA GLY A 445 -12.76 -11.31 -5.24
C GLY A 445 -11.86 -11.75 -4.09
N VAL A 446 -11.73 -13.07 -3.92
CA VAL A 446 -10.75 -13.71 -3.02
C VAL A 446 -9.82 -14.57 -3.84
N PHE A 447 -8.54 -14.23 -3.82
CA PHE A 447 -7.49 -15.02 -4.46
C PHE A 447 -7.11 -16.23 -3.60
N LYS A 448 -6.95 -17.38 -4.26
CA LYS A 448 -6.39 -18.60 -3.72
C LYS A 448 -5.18 -19.01 -4.54
N PHE A 449 -4.11 -19.33 -3.86
CA PHE A 449 -2.84 -19.76 -4.47
C PHE A 449 -2.64 -21.27 -4.37
N SER A 450 -1.50 -21.75 -4.85
CA SER A 450 -1.12 -23.16 -4.79
C SER A 450 -1.15 -23.67 -3.35
N LYS A 451 -1.68 -24.88 -3.16
CA LYS A 451 -1.67 -25.57 -1.85
C LYS A 451 -0.26 -25.75 -1.28
N ASP A 452 0.74 -25.90 -2.14
CA ASP A 452 2.14 -26.04 -1.69
C ASP A 452 2.63 -24.78 -0.96
N ILE A 453 2.18 -23.60 -1.37
CA ILE A 453 2.47 -22.34 -0.67
C ILE A 453 1.77 -22.33 0.69
N GLU A 454 0.48 -22.67 0.75
CA GLU A 454 -0.29 -22.70 2.00
C GLU A 454 0.28 -23.70 3.01
N ILE A 455 0.72 -24.89 2.56
CA ILE A 455 1.32 -25.92 3.42
C ILE A 455 2.71 -25.49 3.93
N ASN A 456 3.53 -24.92 3.04
CA ASN A 456 4.90 -24.53 3.39
C ASN A 456 4.99 -23.24 4.19
N LEU A 457 3.95 -22.38 4.11
CA LEU A 457 3.82 -21.10 4.81
C LEU A 457 2.46 -21.01 5.50
N PRO A 458 2.28 -21.70 6.64
CA PRO A 458 0.99 -21.70 7.35
C PRO A 458 0.66 -20.35 8.01
N GLU A 459 1.66 -19.52 8.27
CA GLU A 459 1.49 -18.20 8.87
C GLU A 459 0.93 -17.21 7.85
N GLN A 460 0.02 -16.36 8.29
CA GLN A 460 -0.56 -15.33 7.44
C GLN A 460 0.47 -14.29 6.97
N ASN A 461 1.40 -13.94 7.86
CA ASN A 461 2.43 -12.94 7.62
C ASN A 461 3.72 -13.57 7.08
N ILE A 462 4.35 -12.89 6.12
CA ILE A 462 5.64 -13.33 5.58
C ILE A 462 6.75 -12.53 6.28
N ASN A 463 7.44 -13.18 7.22
CA ASN A 463 8.59 -12.62 7.88
C ASN A 463 9.88 -12.87 7.07
N PRO A 464 10.83 -11.91 7.01
CA PRO A 464 12.13 -12.13 6.41
C PRO A 464 12.94 -13.16 7.20
N ASP A 465 13.91 -13.81 6.53
CA ASP A 465 14.87 -14.68 7.23
C ASP A 465 15.86 -13.87 8.07
N ILE A 466 16.12 -12.63 7.68
CA ILE A 466 17.02 -11.70 8.33
C ILE A 466 16.30 -10.35 8.46
N LEU A 467 15.94 -10.01 9.68
CA LEU A 467 15.31 -8.74 10.00
C LEU A 467 16.37 -7.62 10.02
N VAL A 468 16.10 -6.53 9.32
CA VAL A 468 16.91 -5.31 9.42
C VAL A 468 16.48 -4.54 10.66
N THR A 469 17.36 -4.51 11.66
CA THR A 469 17.09 -3.89 12.96
C THR A 469 17.00 -2.37 12.86
N ASP A 470 16.21 -1.74 13.71
CA ASP A 470 16.06 -0.29 13.74
C ASP A 470 17.38 0.44 14.11
N GLY A 471 18.25 -0.20 14.88
CA GLY A 471 19.60 0.34 15.14
C GLY A 471 20.44 0.44 13.86
N LEU A 472 20.40 -0.59 13.00
CA LEU A 472 21.09 -0.54 11.70
C LEU A 472 20.42 0.49 10.78
N LYS A 473 19.10 0.57 10.78
CA LYS A 473 18.36 1.56 9.98
C LYS A 473 18.75 2.97 10.38
N TYR A 474 18.72 3.31 11.68
CA TYR A 474 19.04 4.65 12.15
C TYR A 474 20.49 5.04 11.87
N SER A 475 21.45 4.15 12.17
CA SER A 475 22.88 4.42 11.92
C SER A 475 23.20 4.60 10.43
N SER A 476 22.57 3.81 9.56
CA SER A 476 22.70 3.95 8.10
C SER A 476 21.98 5.19 7.57
N PHE A 477 20.80 5.51 8.14
CA PHE A 477 20.04 6.71 7.80
C PHE A 477 20.86 7.99 8.00
N LEU A 478 21.51 8.11 9.16
CA LEU A 478 22.37 9.26 9.45
C LEU A 478 23.55 9.40 8.47
N LYS A 479 24.01 8.29 7.89
CA LYS A 479 25.06 8.26 6.87
C LYS A 479 24.53 8.35 5.44
N LYS A 480 23.20 8.40 5.26
CA LYS A 480 22.51 8.35 3.96
C LYS A 480 22.84 7.08 3.16
N GLU A 481 23.04 5.96 3.86
CA GLU A 481 23.34 4.64 3.29
C GLU A 481 22.07 3.80 3.22
N ASP A 482 21.90 3.00 2.15
CA ASP A 482 20.82 2.03 2.05
C ASP A 482 21.08 0.86 3.02
N TRP A 483 20.37 0.86 4.13
CA TRP A 483 20.53 -0.15 5.20
C TRP A 483 20.18 -1.59 4.78
N TYR A 484 19.33 -1.79 3.76
CA TYR A 484 19.02 -3.12 3.24
C TYR A 484 20.16 -3.65 2.39
N LEU A 485 20.67 -2.84 1.47
CA LEU A 485 21.85 -3.20 0.68
C LEU A 485 23.06 -3.42 1.57
N LYS A 486 23.24 -2.57 2.59
CA LYS A 486 24.29 -2.75 3.58
C LYS A 486 24.16 -4.10 4.28
N ALA A 487 22.97 -4.49 4.74
CA ALA A 487 22.75 -5.80 5.36
C ALA A 487 23.12 -6.96 4.43
N VAL A 488 22.79 -6.87 3.13
CA VAL A 488 23.18 -7.88 2.13
C VAL A 488 24.69 -7.94 1.97
N PHE A 489 25.36 -6.80 1.80
CA PHE A 489 26.82 -6.76 1.61
C PHE A 489 27.57 -7.27 2.83
N ASP A 490 27.11 -6.96 4.03
CA ASP A 490 27.68 -7.48 5.29
C ASP A 490 27.60 -9.04 5.32
N ILE A 491 26.50 -9.62 4.84
CA ILE A 491 26.33 -11.09 4.76
C ILE A 491 27.26 -11.71 3.71
N ILE A 492 27.40 -11.07 2.55
CA ILE A 492 28.29 -11.54 1.46
C ILE A 492 29.74 -11.50 1.94
N ASN A 493 30.17 -10.41 2.58
CA ASN A 493 31.55 -10.20 3.02
C ASN A 493 31.93 -11.12 4.20
N LYS A 494 31.07 -11.30 5.21
CA LYS A 494 31.31 -12.25 6.31
C LYS A 494 31.58 -13.69 5.82
N LYS A 495 30.90 -14.13 4.76
CA LYS A 495 31.13 -15.48 4.19
C LYS A 495 32.43 -15.58 3.39
N ASN A 496 32.99 -14.46 2.95
CA ASN A 496 34.26 -14.47 2.25
C ASN A 496 35.45 -14.51 3.26
N SER A 497 35.29 -13.90 4.45
CA SER A 497 36.31 -13.90 5.52
C SER A 497 36.41 -15.23 6.27
N THR A 498 35.38 -16.09 6.25
CA THR A 498 35.40 -17.43 6.89
C THR A 498 35.90 -18.52 5.94
N ARG A 499 36.30 -18.19 4.70
CA ARG A 499 36.83 -19.13 3.71
C ARG A 499 38.32 -18.88 3.39
N GLN A 500 38.94 -17.91 4.05
CA GLN A 500 40.38 -17.72 4.14
C GLN A 500 40.90 -18.30 5.45
#